data_5d22765dc19fb9d2340b03646bd6b1cc
#
_entry.id   5d22765dc19fb9d2340b03646bd6b1cc
#
_cell.length_a   1.000
_cell.length_b   1.000
_cell.length_c   1.000
_cell.angle_alpha   90.00
_cell.angle_beta   90.00
_cell.angle_gamma   90.00
#
_symmetry.space_group_name_H-M   'P 1'
#
loop_
_entity.id
_entity.type
_entity.pdbx_description
1 polymer ?
#
loop_
_entity_poly.entity_id
_entity_poly.type
_entity_poly.pdbx_seq_one_letter_code
_entity_poly.pdbx_strand_id
1 'polypeptide(L)'
;MSRPTIAILKGDQTGQELLDEALRVLDPAVIRLDLDFQFFDLSLENRRATKNEVVHEAAAAVTRCGLGIKAATITPGNPDDVGSPNALLRELINGQVILRTGRRIPSVRPLAGVYAPISVVRMAVEDAYGAKEWREGEGLDEISYSTRKLSRRVCRQVAEFTFRYARRVGAKVFGGPKYTVSVVYEGIFKEELDAAAARYPDVAYDPQLIDATYALLLETTGDPLVIPALNRDGDSLSDLVLKMFGSIAGAESVILSMDENFDVKTVLTEAPHGTAPSLQGKNVANPLAMILAGAALLRYVKTDAAARASRAIYEGAMEAINDGIKTSDLGGQAHTDEYTNEVIRRVKGKLDVWDALRG
;
A
#
# COMPACT_ATOMS: atom_id res chain seq x y z
N MET A 1 -26.53 9.44 -9.50
CA MET A 1 -25.73 8.47 -8.72
C MET A 1 -25.40 9.14 -7.40
N SER A 2 -25.37 8.40 -6.28
CA SER A 2 -24.91 8.93 -4.98
C SER A 2 -23.42 9.30 -5.08
N ARG A 3 -22.99 10.35 -4.38
CA ARG A 3 -21.59 10.72 -4.27
C ARG A 3 -20.82 9.61 -3.59
N PRO A 4 -19.64 9.19 -4.09
CA PRO A 4 -18.80 8.25 -3.39
C PRO A 4 -18.33 8.83 -2.05
N THR A 5 -18.50 8.08 -0.97
CA THR A 5 -18.04 8.49 0.36
C THR A 5 -16.72 7.79 0.67
N ILE A 6 -15.73 8.54 1.13
CA ILE A 6 -14.40 8.06 1.50
C ILE A 6 -14.17 8.31 2.99
N ALA A 7 -13.77 7.29 3.73
CA ALA A 7 -13.32 7.43 5.11
C ALA A 7 -11.88 7.98 5.13
N ILE A 8 -11.67 9.11 5.77
CA ILE A 8 -10.38 9.80 5.91
C ILE A 8 -9.85 9.54 7.32
N LEU A 9 -8.80 8.76 7.43
CA LEU A 9 -8.20 8.36 8.69
C LEU A 9 -6.97 9.24 8.94
N LYS A 10 -7.15 10.29 9.75
CA LYS A 10 -6.07 11.20 10.16
C LYS A 10 -5.04 10.45 10.99
N GLY A 11 -3.80 10.92 10.96
CA GLY A 11 -2.68 10.29 11.66
C GLY A 11 -1.81 11.26 12.40
N ASP A 12 -0.52 10.96 12.47
CA ASP A 12 0.44 11.68 13.28
C ASP A 12 1.51 12.40 12.45
N GLN A 13 1.98 13.52 12.97
CA GLN A 13 3.20 14.22 12.55
C GLN A 13 3.21 14.54 11.03
N THR A 14 4.36 14.35 10.34
CA THR A 14 4.48 14.56 8.89
C THR A 14 3.50 13.68 8.10
N GLY A 15 3.14 12.49 8.61
CA GLY A 15 2.13 11.64 7.96
C GLY A 15 0.80 12.36 7.77
N GLN A 16 0.36 13.16 8.76
CA GLN A 16 -0.85 13.98 8.65
C GLN A 16 -0.67 15.11 7.63
N GLU A 17 0.47 15.81 7.66
CA GLU A 17 0.76 16.89 6.70
C GLU A 17 0.69 16.38 5.25
N LEU A 18 1.21 15.18 4.98
CA LEU A 18 1.16 14.57 3.63
C LEU A 18 -0.25 14.12 3.23
N LEU A 19 -1.08 13.70 4.19
CA LEU A 19 -2.50 13.43 3.93
C LEU A 19 -3.23 14.73 3.55
N ASP A 20 -2.97 15.82 4.24
CA ASP A 20 -3.58 17.12 3.94
C ASP A 20 -3.23 17.57 2.51
N GLU A 21 -1.99 17.37 2.08
CA GLU A 21 -1.57 17.63 0.70
C GLU A 21 -2.27 16.74 -0.32
N ALA A 22 -2.43 15.45 -0.03
CA ALA A 22 -3.19 14.55 -0.90
C ALA A 22 -4.68 14.94 -1.00
N LEU A 23 -5.28 15.39 0.10
CA LEU A 23 -6.67 15.86 0.12
C LEU A 23 -6.85 17.15 -0.72
N ARG A 24 -5.85 18.03 -0.78
CA ARG A 24 -5.85 19.18 -1.68
C ARG A 24 -5.92 18.75 -3.16
N VAL A 25 -5.20 17.68 -3.52
CA VAL A 25 -5.28 17.11 -4.89
C VAL A 25 -6.62 16.46 -5.15
N LEU A 26 -7.23 15.81 -4.13
CA LEU A 26 -8.54 15.16 -4.23
C LEU A 26 -9.73 16.15 -4.14
N ASP A 27 -9.48 17.44 -4.02
CA ASP A 27 -10.53 18.47 -4.01
C ASP A 27 -11.40 18.36 -5.26
N PRO A 28 -12.75 18.39 -5.15
CA PRO A 28 -13.67 18.35 -6.30
C PRO A 28 -13.38 19.39 -7.39
N ALA A 29 -12.91 20.58 -7.01
CA ALA A 29 -12.53 21.63 -7.95
C ALA A 29 -11.23 21.32 -8.72
N VAL A 30 -10.45 20.34 -8.26
CA VAL A 30 -9.24 19.85 -8.92
C VAL A 30 -9.55 18.67 -9.82
N ILE A 31 -10.20 17.63 -9.27
CA ILE A 31 -10.41 16.35 -9.97
C ILE A 31 -11.72 16.24 -10.74
N ARG A 32 -12.62 17.25 -10.62
CA ARG A 32 -13.96 17.28 -11.25
C ARG A 32 -14.81 16.04 -10.90
N LEU A 33 -14.69 15.60 -9.69
CA LEU A 33 -15.46 14.49 -9.14
C LEU A 33 -15.92 14.87 -7.73
N ASP A 34 -17.23 14.90 -7.52
CA ASP A 34 -17.78 15.12 -6.19
C ASP A 34 -17.53 13.91 -5.30
N LEU A 35 -16.89 14.15 -4.18
CA LEU A 35 -16.59 13.15 -3.14
C LEU A 35 -17.12 13.64 -1.79
N ASP A 36 -17.65 12.73 -0.99
CA ASP A 36 -17.98 12.99 0.41
C ASP A 36 -16.88 12.41 1.31
N PHE A 37 -16.40 13.17 2.30
CA PHE A 37 -15.37 12.76 3.22
C PHE A 37 -15.91 12.60 4.64
N GLN A 38 -15.63 11.44 5.27
CA GLN A 38 -15.88 11.19 6.69
C GLN A 38 -14.55 11.09 7.42
N PHE A 39 -14.31 11.98 8.37
CA PHE A 39 -13.02 12.10 9.07
C PHE A 39 -13.01 11.36 10.39
N PHE A 40 -11.92 10.63 10.66
CA PHE A 40 -11.64 9.92 11.90
C PHE A 40 -10.22 10.28 12.35
N ASP A 41 -10.06 10.72 13.58
CA ASP A 41 -8.75 11.09 14.14
C ASP A 41 -8.08 9.89 14.80
N LEU A 42 -7.13 9.28 14.08
CA LEU A 42 -6.31 8.16 14.56
C LEU A 42 -4.95 8.61 15.12
N SER A 43 -4.81 9.87 15.49
CA SER A 43 -3.61 10.32 16.21
C SER A 43 -3.39 9.51 17.49
N LEU A 44 -2.14 9.34 17.91
CA LEU A 44 -1.80 8.58 19.12
C LEU A 44 -2.52 9.16 20.35
N GLU A 45 -2.63 10.49 20.44
CA GLU A 45 -3.32 11.18 21.53
C GLU A 45 -4.79 10.76 21.60
N ASN A 46 -5.52 10.84 20.49
CA ASN A 46 -6.93 10.51 20.45
C ASN A 46 -7.17 9.00 20.64
N ARG A 47 -6.29 8.14 20.10
CA ARG A 47 -6.39 6.68 20.32
C ARG A 47 -6.20 6.31 21.79
N ARG A 48 -5.30 6.99 22.51
CA ARG A 48 -5.14 6.82 23.96
C ARG A 48 -6.38 7.30 24.72
N ALA A 49 -6.91 8.48 24.38
CA ALA A 49 -8.11 9.04 25.00
C ALA A 49 -9.34 8.16 24.82
N THR A 50 -9.51 7.58 23.64
CA THR A 50 -10.65 6.71 23.27
C THR A 50 -10.37 5.22 23.49
N LYS A 51 -9.19 4.82 23.97
CA LYS A 51 -8.78 3.42 24.11
C LYS A 51 -8.99 2.62 22.81
N ASN A 52 -8.62 3.22 21.68
CA ASN A 52 -8.82 2.70 20.31
C ASN A 52 -10.27 2.62 19.81
N GLU A 53 -11.29 3.11 20.52
CA GLU A 53 -12.66 3.09 20.01
C GLU A 53 -12.77 3.80 18.66
N VAL A 54 -12.07 4.92 18.47
CA VAL A 54 -11.99 5.62 17.18
C VAL A 54 -11.47 4.73 16.03
N VAL A 55 -10.64 3.73 16.31
CA VAL A 55 -10.14 2.77 15.29
C VAL A 55 -11.27 1.84 14.86
N HIS A 56 -12.12 1.39 15.80
CA HIS A 56 -13.29 0.58 15.51
C HIS A 56 -14.34 1.35 14.68
N GLU A 57 -14.60 2.61 15.05
CA GLU A 57 -15.47 3.50 14.29
C GLU A 57 -14.98 3.73 12.86
N ALA A 58 -13.68 4.02 12.72
CA ALA A 58 -13.03 4.20 11.42
C ALA A 58 -13.11 2.94 10.55
N ALA A 59 -12.82 1.76 11.12
CA ALA A 59 -12.92 0.48 10.42
C ALA A 59 -14.35 0.19 9.95
N ALA A 60 -15.34 0.45 10.80
CA ALA A 60 -16.76 0.31 10.44
C ALA A 60 -17.14 1.26 9.29
N ALA A 61 -16.64 2.49 9.31
CA ALA A 61 -16.87 3.46 8.23
C ALA A 61 -16.19 3.01 6.93
N VAL A 62 -14.92 2.59 6.96
CA VAL A 62 -14.20 2.07 5.79
C VAL A 62 -14.95 0.87 5.17
N THR A 63 -15.42 -0.06 6.00
CA THR A 63 -16.19 -1.22 5.54
C THR A 63 -17.52 -0.82 4.90
N ARG A 64 -18.24 0.12 5.52
CA ARG A 64 -19.52 0.62 5.01
C ARG A 64 -19.38 1.40 3.72
N CYS A 65 -18.36 2.28 3.62
CA CYS A 65 -18.10 3.10 2.43
C CYS A 65 -17.42 2.26 1.32
N GLY A 66 -16.74 1.19 1.67
CA GLY A 66 -15.89 0.40 0.78
C GLY A 66 -14.56 1.09 0.43
N LEU A 67 -14.35 2.35 0.83
CA LEU A 67 -13.23 3.20 0.44
C LEU A 67 -12.68 3.97 1.64
N GLY A 68 -11.36 3.95 1.81
CA GLY A 68 -10.68 4.72 2.83
C GLY A 68 -9.26 5.15 2.42
N ILE A 69 -8.79 6.24 2.99
CA ILE A 69 -7.40 6.69 2.88
C ILE A 69 -6.88 7.06 4.27
N LYS A 70 -5.64 6.67 4.57
CA LYS A 70 -5.09 6.78 5.91
C LYS A 70 -3.72 7.45 5.90
N ALA A 71 -3.51 8.39 6.81
CA ALA A 71 -2.19 8.91 7.12
C ALA A 71 -1.35 7.92 7.94
N ALA A 72 -0.03 8.10 7.95
CA ALA A 72 0.83 7.35 8.85
C ALA A 72 0.50 7.65 10.32
N THR A 73 0.58 6.63 11.17
CA THR A 73 0.26 6.71 12.60
C THR A 73 1.40 6.18 13.46
N ILE A 74 1.60 6.74 14.65
CA ILE A 74 2.60 6.26 15.59
C ILE A 74 2.14 4.93 16.20
N THR A 75 3.02 3.95 16.23
CA THR A 75 2.86 2.73 17.03
C THR A 75 3.71 2.88 18.29
N PRO A 76 3.12 2.93 19.48
CA PRO A 76 3.90 3.02 20.72
C PRO A 76 4.69 1.74 20.98
N GLY A 77 5.90 1.88 21.55
CA GLY A 77 6.76 0.74 21.86
C GLY A 77 6.43 0.03 23.18
N ASN A 78 5.53 0.60 24.00
CA ASN A 78 5.10 -0.02 25.24
C ASN A 78 3.97 -1.03 24.95
N PRO A 79 4.11 -2.31 25.33
CA PRO A 79 3.08 -3.32 25.12
C PRO A 79 1.76 -3.06 25.87
N ASP A 80 1.81 -2.27 26.95
CA ASP A 80 0.63 -1.90 27.75
C ASP A 80 -0.12 -0.67 27.20
N ASP A 81 0.37 -0.08 26.12
CA ASP A 81 -0.26 1.06 25.43
C ASP A 81 -1.26 0.57 24.36
N VAL A 82 -1.86 1.49 23.61
CA VAL A 82 -2.89 1.22 22.57
C VAL A 82 -2.40 0.40 21.37
N GLY A 83 -1.13 0.07 21.29
CA GLY A 83 -0.58 -0.79 20.23
C GLY A 83 -0.63 -0.21 18.83
N SER A 84 -0.54 -1.10 17.82
CA SER A 84 -0.53 -0.71 16.41
C SER A 84 -1.94 -0.57 15.84
N PRO A 85 -2.37 0.64 15.41
CA PRO A 85 -3.67 0.81 14.78
C PRO A 85 -3.74 0.12 13.41
N ASN A 86 -2.59 -0.08 12.75
CA ASN A 86 -2.55 -0.74 11.44
C ASN A 86 -2.93 -2.22 11.53
N ALA A 87 -2.42 -2.94 12.54
CA ALA A 87 -2.77 -4.34 12.77
C ALA A 87 -4.28 -4.49 13.06
N LEU A 88 -4.79 -3.66 13.98
CA LEU A 88 -6.20 -3.65 14.37
C LEU A 88 -7.12 -3.30 13.19
N LEU A 89 -6.80 -2.27 12.41
CA LEU A 89 -7.57 -1.88 11.22
C LEU A 89 -7.64 -3.01 10.20
N ARG A 90 -6.50 -3.68 9.90
CA ARG A 90 -6.48 -4.78 8.93
C ARG A 90 -7.38 -5.93 9.35
N GLU A 91 -7.37 -6.28 10.64
CA GLU A 91 -8.28 -7.31 11.17
C GLU A 91 -9.74 -6.89 11.08
N LEU A 92 -10.08 -5.68 11.52
CA LEU A 92 -11.46 -5.16 11.57
C LEU A 92 -12.09 -5.00 10.19
N ILE A 93 -11.33 -4.56 9.17
CA ILE A 93 -11.83 -4.45 7.78
C ILE A 93 -11.71 -5.77 7.02
N ASN A 94 -11.25 -6.86 7.67
CA ASN A 94 -10.97 -8.14 7.04
C ASN A 94 -10.04 -7.97 5.81
N GLY A 95 -8.99 -7.18 5.95
CA GLY A 95 -8.00 -6.93 4.89
C GLY A 95 -7.06 -8.11 4.74
N GLN A 96 -7.06 -8.80 3.59
CA GLN A 96 -6.23 -9.97 3.36
C GLN A 96 -4.93 -9.65 2.62
N VAL A 97 -4.95 -8.63 1.78
CA VAL A 97 -3.85 -8.29 0.87
C VAL A 97 -3.39 -6.86 1.09
N ILE A 98 -2.07 -6.66 1.09
CA ILE A 98 -1.44 -5.36 0.84
C ILE A 98 -0.71 -5.44 -0.49
N LEU A 99 -1.10 -4.58 -1.43
CA LEU A 99 -0.44 -4.45 -2.72
C LEU A 99 0.46 -3.22 -2.73
N ARG A 100 1.76 -3.42 -2.99
CA ARG A 100 2.73 -2.34 -3.22
C ARG A 100 3.45 -2.59 -4.55
N THR A 101 3.53 -1.58 -5.40
CA THR A 101 4.14 -1.72 -6.73
C THR A 101 5.28 -0.73 -6.90
N GLY A 102 6.50 -1.26 -7.01
CA GLY A 102 7.66 -0.52 -7.46
C GLY A 102 7.56 -0.24 -8.96
N ARG A 103 7.80 1.01 -9.34
CA ARG A 103 7.78 1.48 -10.74
C ARG A 103 8.85 2.53 -11.00
N ARG A 104 9.26 2.67 -12.26
CA ARG A 104 10.19 3.72 -12.65
C ARG A 104 9.58 5.10 -12.36
N ILE A 105 10.35 5.92 -11.69
CA ILE A 105 10.03 7.34 -11.45
C ILE A 105 10.86 8.13 -12.48
N PRO A 106 10.22 8.96 -13.34
CA PRO A 106 10.94 9.74 -14.33
C PRO A 106 12.04 10.59 -13.71
N SER A 107 13.18 10.70 -14.37
CA SER A 107 14.38 11.45 -13.90
C SER A 107 14.96 11.02 -12.54
N VAL A 108 14.49 9.90 -11.97
CA VAL A 108 15.09 9.28 -10.77
C VAL A 108 15.87 8.04 -11.20
N ARG A 109 17.14 7.95 -10.78
CA ARG A 109 17.99 6.80 -11.09
C ARG A 109 17.58 5.61 -10.20
N PRO A 110 17.21 4.46 -10.77
CA PRO A 110 17.00 3.25 -9.99
C PRO A 110 18.32 2.73 -9.43
N LEU A 111 18.26 2.03 -8.30
CA LEU A 111 19.44 1.41 -7.68
C LEU A 111 19.79 0.06 -8.31
N ALA A 112 18.80 -0.61 -8.91
CA ALA A 112 18.97 -1.87 -9.64
C ALA A 112 18.53 -1.71 -11.09
N GLY A 113 18.89 -2.66 -11.96
CA GLY A 113 18.58 -2.65 -13.38
C GLY A 113 17.11 -2.92 -13.72
N VAL A 114 16.18 -2.37 -12.93
CA VAL A 114 14.74 -2.61 -13.07
C VAL A 114 14.12 -1.71 -14.13
N TYR A 115 13.30 -2.31 -15.01
CA TYR A 115 12.59 -1.59 -16.08
C TYR A 115 11.08 -1.72 -15.96
N ALA A 116 10.57 -2.92 -15.84
CA ALA A 116 9.14 -3.19 -15.69
C ALA A 116 8.70 -3.13 -14.21
N PRO A 117 7.43 -2.85 -13.93
CA PRO A 117 6.93 -2.80 -12.56
C PRO A 117 7.06 -4.14 -11.84
N ILE A 118 7.36 -4.08 -10.56
CA ILE A 118 7.39 -5.23 -9.64
C ILE A 118 6.38 -4.98 -8.52
N SER A 119 5.39 -5.85 -8.42
CA SER A 119 4.34 -5.77 -7.41
C SER A 119 4.53 -6.83 -6.34
N VAL A 120 4.53 -6.44 -5.08
CA VAL A 120 4.49 -7.35 -3.93
C VAL A 120 3.05 -7.47 -3.45
N VAL A 121 2.54 -8.70 -3.46
CA VAL A 121 1.24 -9.08 -2.90
C VAL A 121 1.50 -9.68 -1.53
N ARG A 122 1.52 -8.81 -0.52
CA ARG A 122 1.77 -9.16 0.88
C ARG A 122 0.50 -9.65 1.54
N MET A 123 0.55 -10.75 2.25
CA MET A 123 -0.49 -11.14 3.20
C MET A 123 -0.61 -10.07 4.27
N ALA A 124 -1.82 -9.52 4.47
CA ALA A 124 -2.00 -8.35 5.35
C ALA A 124 -2.28 -8.69 6.81
N VAL A 125 -2.71 -9.91 7.10
CA VAL A 125 -3.09 -10.42 8.42
C VAL A 125 -2.38 -11.74 8.70
N GLU A 126 -2.42 -12.22 9.93
CA GLU A 126 -1.78 -13.47 10.35
C GLU A 126 -0.24 -13.44 10.23
N ASP A 127 0.43 -14.61 10.20
CA ASP A 127 1.88 -14.81 10.22
C ASP A 127 2.51 -14.20 11.49
N ALA A 128 3.63 -13.51 11.37
CA ALA A 128 4.33 -12.91 12.52
C ALA A 128 3.57 -11.75 13.16
N TYR A 129 2.67 -11.08 12.41
CA TYR A 129 1.87 -9.98 12.95
C TYR A 129 0.62 -10.53 13.62
N GLY A 130 0.53 -10.35 14.95
CA GLY A 130 -0.50 -10.95 15.79
C GLY A 130 -0.14 -12.35 16.31
N ALA A 131 1.12 -12.74 16.23
CA ALA A 131 1.64 -13.95 16.88
C ALA A 131 1.44 -13.87 18.40
N LYS A 132 1.16 -15.01 19.03
CA LYS A 132 1.19 -15.12 20.48
C LYS A 132 2.63 -15.26 20.95
N GLU A 133 3.07 -14.33 21.79
CA GLU A 133 4.44 -14.28 22.26
C GLU A 133 4.50 -14.33 23.80
N TRP A 134 5.51 -15.02 24.36
CA TRP A 134 5.79 -15.03 25.77
C TRP A 134 7.24 -15.39 26.03
N ARG A 135 7.69 -15.22 27.28
CA ARG A 135 9.03 -15.60 27.73
C ARG A 135 8.94 -16.55 28.92
N GLU A 136 9.94 -17.39 29.06
CA GLU A 136 10.11 -18.32 30.15
C GLU A 136 11.57 -18.29 30.60
N GLY A 137 11.85 -18.53 31.91
CA GLY A 137 13.18 -18.46 32.47
C GLY A 137 13.63 -17.05 32.86
N GLU A 138 14.87 -16.94 33.31
CA GLU A 138 15.48 -15.68 33.76
C GLU A 138 16.96 -15.59 33.31
N GLY A 139 17.48 -14.38 33.18
CA GLY A 139 18.88 -14.12 32.86
C GLY A 139 19.31 -14.71 31.50
N LEU A 140 20.41 -15.46 31.50
CA LEU A 140 20.94 -16.10 30.28
C LEU A 140 20.13 -17.34 29.84
N ASP A 141 19.29 -17.88 30.71
CA ASP A 141 18.42 -19.03 30.42
C ASP A 141 17.00 -18.58 30.00
N GLU A 142 16.78 -17.28 29.82
CA GLU A 142 15.51 -16.76 29.32
C GLU A 142 15.27 -17.21 27.87
N ILE A 143 14.08 -17.77 27.61
CA ILE A 143 13.65 -18.24 26.27
C ILE A 143 12.43 -17.44 25.85
N SER A 144 12.47 -16.88 24.64
CA SER A 144 11.33 -16.19 24.03
C SER A 144 10.63 -17.09 23.01
N TYR A 145 9.33 -17.17 23.10
CA TYR A 145 8.47 -17.97 22.21
C TYR A 145 7.59 -17.09 21.35
N SER A 146 7.36 -17.50 20.11
CA SER A 146 6.41 -16.87 19.20
C SER A 146 5.63 -17.95 18.45
N THR A 147 4.31 -17.97 18.62
CA THR A 147 3.42 -18.90 17.90
C THR A 147 2.62 -18.15 16.85
N ARG A 148 2.86 -18.51 15.60
CA ARG A 148 2.23 -17.94 14.41
C ARG A 148 1.12 -18.84 13.89
N LYS A 149 0.14 -18.25 13.21
CA LYS A 149 -0.91 -19.00 12.52
C LYS A 149 -1.00 -18.58 11.06
N LEU A 150 -1.35 -19.52 10.19
CA LEU A 150 -1.77 -19.31 8.82
C LEU A 150 -3.08 -20.09 8.58
N SER A 151 -4.10 -19.41 8.11
CA SER A 151 -5.33 -20.09 7.69
C SER A 151 -5.31 -20.33 6.18
N ARG A 152 -5.79 -21.50 5.76
CA ARG A 152 -5.93 -21.85 4.34
C ARG A 152 -6.81 -20.83 3.60
N ARG A 153 -7.82 -20.29 4.27
CA ARG A 153 -8.71 -19.26 3.71
C ARG A 153 -7.92 -18.03 3.28
N VAL A 154 -7.10 -17.45 4.17
CA VAL A 154 -6.28 -16.26 3.86
C VAL A 154 -5.23 -16.59 2.80
N CYS A 155 -4.55 -17.74 2.92
CA CYS A 155 -3.59 -18.20 1.90
C CYS A 155 -4.22 -18.27 0.51
N ARG A 156 -5.43 -18.85 0.39
CA ARG A 156 -6.18 -18.94 -0.86
C ARG A 156 -6.56 -17.56 -1.40
N GLN A 157 -7.03 -16.65 -0.56
CA GLN A 157 -7.41 -15.30 -0.97
C GLN A 157 -6.19 -14.54 -1.52
N VAL A 158 -5.03 -14.62 -0.85
CA VAL A 158 -3.80 -14.00 -1.33
C VAL A 158 -3.33 -14.64 -2.64
N ALA A 159 -3.36 -15.96 -2.76
CA ALA A 159 -2.99 -16.68 -3.98
C ALA A 159 -3.90 -16.30 -5.15
N GLU A 160 -5.23 -16.35 -4.97
CA GLU A 160 -6.19 -15.96 -6.01
C GLU A 160 -5.99 -14.51 -6.47
N PHE A 161 -5.84 -13.59 -5.52
CA PHE A 161 -5.57 -12.20 -5.86
C PHE A 161 -4.28 -12.06 -6.67
N THR A 162 -3.21 -12.76 -6.27
CA THR A 162 -1.90 -12.74 -6.95
C THR A 162 -2.05 -13.09 -8.43
N PHE A 163 -2.68 -14.22 -8.75
CA PHE A 163 -2.81 -14.67 -10.13
C PHE A 163 -3.81 -13.83 -10.94
N ARG A 164 -4.94 -13.40 -10.35
CA ARG A 164 -5.86 -12.46 -11.01
C ARG A 164 -5.19 -11.14 -11.32
N TYR A 165 -4.39 -10.63 -10.39
CA TYR A 165 -3.66 -9.38 -10.58
C TYR A 165 -2.58 -9.54 -11.64
N ALA A 166 -1.77 -10.60 -11.58
CA ALA A 166 -0.73 -10.89 -12.56
C ALA A 166 -1.29 -10.97 -13.99
N ARG A 167 -2.40 -11.70 -14.17
CA ARG A 167 -3.11 -11.78 -15.46
C ARG A 167 -3.56 -10.41 -15.95
N ARG A 168 -4.13 -9.59 -15.08
CA ARG A 168 -4.61 -8.25 -15.43
C ARG A 168 -3.51 -7.31 -15.89
N VAL A 169 -2.31 -7.41 -15.31
CA VAL A 169 -1.17 -6.52 -15.63
C VAL A 169 -0.17 -7.14 -16.60
N GLY A 170 -0.40 -8.35 -17.08
CA GLY A 170 0.50 -9.05 -17.99
C GLY A 170 1.84 -9.41 -17.37
N ALA A 171 1.85 -9.78 -16.08
CA ALA A 171 3.05 -10.08 -15.33
C ALA A 171 3.19 -11.57 -15.01
N LYS A 172 4.43 -12.00 -14.76
CA LYS A 172 4.74 -13.32 -14.23
C LYS A 172 4.56 -13.35 -12.71
N VAL A 173 3.97 -14.40 -12.14
CA VAL A 173 4.02 -14.69 -10.71
C VAL A 173 5.39 -15.28 -10.40
N PHE A 174 6.12 -14.66 -9.48
CA PHE A 174 7.50 -14.98 -9.16
C PHE A 174 7.74 -15.04 -7.66
N GLY A 175 8.50 -16.04 -7.17
CA GLY A 175 8.78 -16.17 -5.75
C GLY A 175 7.73 -16.98 -4.99
N GLY A 176 7.84 -16.98 -3.68
CA GLY A 176 6.97 -17.71 -2.77
C GLY A 176 7.58 -17.91 -1.38
N PRO A 177 6.93 -18.72 -0.52
CA PRO A 177 7.36 -18.96 0.85
C PRO A 177 8.59 -19.89 0.96
N LYS A 178 9.21 -19.95 2.15
CA LYS A 178 10.32 -20.86 2.47
C LYS A 178 9.82 -22.27 2.88
N TYR A 179 8.95 -22.86 2.09
CA TYR A 179 8.27 -24.13 2.40
C TYR A 179 9.22 -25.34 2.59
N THR A 180 10.48 -25.27 2.15
CA THR A 180 11.46 -26.33 2.34
C THR A 180 12.02 -26.41 3.78
N VAL A 181 11.91 -25.33 4.54
CA VAL A 181 12.31 -25.25 5.95
C VAL A 181 11.07 -25.30 6.85
N SER A 182 10.06 -24.55 6.51
CA SER A 182 8.80 -24.45 7.25
C SER A 182 7.71 -25.27 6.53
N VAL A 183 7.94 -26.60 6.45
CA VAL A 183 7.20 -27.50 5.56
C VAL A 183 5.69 -27.51 5.83
N VAL A 184 5.29 -27.50 7.10
CA VAL A 184 3.87 -27.52 7.49
C VAL A 184 3.29 -26.13 7.45
N TYR A 185 3.95 -25.16 8.08
CA TYR A 185 3.44 -23.80 8.26
C TYR A 185 3.40 -23.04 6.95
N GLU A 186 4.51 -22.95 6.22
CA GLU A 186 4.57 -22.23 4.93
C GLU A 186 4.11 -23.11 3.75
N GLY A 187 4.11 -24.43 3.93
CA GLY A 187 3.61 -25.39 2.94
C GLY A 187 2.15 -25.12 2.56
N ILE A 188 1.29 -24.73 3.51
CA ILE A 188 -0.11 -24.39 3.24
C ILE A 188 -0.25 -23.22 2.23
N PHE A 189 0.65 -22.22 2.29
CA PHE A 189 0.63 -21.13 1.34
C PHE A 189 1.14 -21.57 -0.04
N LYS A 190 2.20 -22.40 -0.07
CA LYS A 190 2.71 -22.99 -1.32
C LYS A 190 1.64 -23.82 -2.03
N GLU A 191 0.90 -24.66 -1.30
CA GLU A 191 -0.19 -25.47 -1.84
C GLU A 191 -1.28 -24.61 -2.49
N GLU A 192 -1.67 -23.49 -1.87
CA GLU A 192 -2.69 -22.58 -2.42
C GLU A 192 -2.18 -21.80 -3.64
N LEU A 193 -0.87 -21.46 -3.68
CA LEU A 193 -0.25 -20.85 -4.87
C LEU A 193 -0.23 -21.84 -6.04
N ASP A 194 0.15 -23.10 -5.82
CA ASP A 194 0.13 -24.12 -6.86
C ASP A 194 -1.28 -24.42 -7.37
N ALA A 195 -2.24 -24.49 -6.45
CA ALA A 195 -3.64 -24.67 -6.81
C ALA A 195 -4.20 -23.47 -7.59
N ALA A 196 -3.77 -22.25 -7.28
CA ALA A 196 -4.12 -21.07 -8.07
C ALA A 196 -3.45 -21.12 -9.46
N ALA A 197 -2.16 -21.44 -9.54
CA ALA A 197 -1.46 -21.60 -10.81
C ALA A 197 -2.18 -22.56 -11.76
N ALA A 198 -2.69 -23.69 -11.25
CA ALA A 198 -3.47 -24.64 -12.04
C ALA A 198 -4.79 -24.06 -12.59
N ARG A 199 -5.41 -23.07 -11.90
CA ARG A 199 -6.60 -22.36 -12.36
C ARG A 199 -6.31 -21.24 -13.36
N TYR A 200 -5.08 -20.76 -13.41
CA TYR A 200 -4.61 -19.66 -14.25
C TYR A 200 -3.47 -20.10 -15.19
N PRO A 201 -3.67 -21.09 -16.09
CA PRO A 201 -2.61 -21.65 -16.93
C PRO A 201 -2.03 -20.64 -17.94
N ASP A 202 -2.70 -19.53 -18.15
CA ASP A 202 -2.28 -18.41 -18.99
C ASP A 202 -1.32 -17.44 -18.27
N VAL A 203 -1.09 -17.62 -16.95
CA VAL A 203 -0.16 -16.82 -16.16
C VAL A 203 1.12 -17.61 -15.90
N ALA A 204 2.25 -17.10 -16.36
CA ALA A 204 3.54 -17.72 -16.07
C ALA A 204 3.79 -17.72 -14.56
N TYR A 205 4.19 -18.87 -14.02
CA TYR A 205 4.48 -19.05 -12.60
C TYR A 205 5.88 -19.65 -12.39
N ASP A 206 6.69 -18.95 -11.63
CA ASP A 206 8.07 -19.32 -11.31
C ASP A 206 8.24 -19.32 -9.76
N PRO A 207 7.98 -20.47 -9.09
CA PRO A 207 8.01 -20.58 -7.64
C PRO A 207 9.43 -20.63 -7.12
N GLN A 208 9.97 -19.50 -6.70
CA GLN A 208 11.23 -19.39 -6.01
C GLN A 208 11.02 -19.36 -4.49
N LEU A 209 11.98 -19.88 -3.71
CA LEU A 209 11.98 -19.68 -2.27
C LEU A 209 12.26 -18.21 -1.94
N ILE A 210 11.75 -17.72 -0.82
CA ILE A 210 11.84 -16.30 -0.46
C ILE A 210 13.28 -15.77 -0.44
N ASP A 211 14.24 -16.52 0.07
CA ASP A 211 15.66 -16.15 0.07
C ASP A 211 16.24 -16.08 -1.35
N ALA A 212 15.91 -17.03 -2.21
CA ALA A 212 16.27 -16.98 -3.62
C ALA A 212 15.58 -15.79 -4.33
N THR A 213 14.34 -15.49 -3.98
CA THR A 213 13.61 -14.32 -4.50
C THR A 213 14.37 -13.03 -4.24
N TYR A 214 14.87 -12.81 -3.02
CA TYR A 214 15.68 -11.63 -2.69
C TYR A 214 16.95 -11.53 -3.56
N ALA A 215 17.67 -12.63 -3.73
CA ALA A 215 18.89 -12.65 -4.54
C ALA A 215 18.61 -12.40 -6.02
N LEU A 216 17.64 -13.12 -6.58
CA LEU A 216 17.30 -13.03 -8.01
C LEU A 216 16.68 -11.68 -8.40
N LEU A 217 16.05 -10.96 -7.49
CA LEU A 217 15.54 -9.61 -7.74
C LEU A 217 16.66 -8.61 -8.08
N LEU A 218 17.87 -8.81 -7.55
CA LEU A 218 19.01 -7.95 -7.89
C LEU A 218 19.51 -8.14 -9.33
N GLU A 219 19.20 -9.29 -9.93
CA GLU A 219 19.59 -9.66 -11.30
C GLU A 219 18.45 -9.46 -12.31
N THR A 220 17.23 -9.14 -11.84
CA THR A 220 16.09 -9.00 -12.75
C THR A 220 16.23 -7.78 -13.66
N THR A 221 15.95 -7.95 -14.94
CA THR A 221 16.28 -6.95 -15.97
C THR A 221 15.11 -6.48 -16.81
N GLY A 222 13.91 -7.03 -16.67
CA GLY A 222 12.94 -6.55 -17.63
C GLY A 222 11.49 -6.99 -17.52
N ASP A 223 11.23 -8.16 -16.99
CA ASP A 223 9.86 -8.67 -16.94
C ASP A 223 9.07 -8.05 -15.79
N PRO A 224 7.79 -7.72 -16.01
CA PRO A 224 6.92 -7.34 -14.92
C PRO A 224 6.67 -8.55 -14.01
N LEU A 225 6.82 -8.33 -12.70
CA LEU A 225 6.70 -9.39 -11.70
C LEU A 225 5.57 -9.10 -10.71
N VAL A 226 4.91 -10.18 -10.25
CA VAL A 226 4.00 -10.16 -9.10
C VAL A 226 4.48 -11.20 -8.11
N ILE A 227 4.82 -10.77 -6.90
CA ILE A 227 5.47 -11.58 -5.88
C ILE A 227 4.55 -11.79 -4.70
N PRO A 228 4.00 -13.00 -4.49
CA PRO A 228 3.24 -13.33 -3.29
C PRO A 228 4.18 -13.53 -2.12
N ALA A 229 3.86 -12.96 -0.96
CA ALA A 229 4.66 -13.08 0.24
C ALA A 229 3.81 -13.16 1.51
N LEU A 230 4.31 -13.89 2.51
CA LEU A 230 3.78 -13.89 3.86
C LEU A 230 3.89 -12.49 4.48
N ASN A 231 3.22 -12.26 5.58
CA ASN A 231 3.06 -10.91 6.12
C ASN A 231 4.42 -10.25 6.45
N ARG A 232 5.29 -10.94 7.20
CA ARG A 232 6.60 -10.39 7.58
C ARG A 232 7.54 -10.27 6.37
N ASP A 233 7.62 -11.31 5.57
CA ASP A 233 8.50 -11.33 4.40
C ASP A 233 8.06 -10.28 3.38
N GLY A 234 6.76 -10.13 3.15
CA GLY A 234 6.20 -9.13 2.27
C GLY A 234 6.41 -7.69 2.74
N ASP A 235 6.50 -7.47 4.06
CA ASP A 235 6.85 -6.15 4.60
C ASP A 235 8.28 -5.75 4.19
N SER A 236 9.25 -6.63 4.50
CA SER A 236 10.65 -6.37 4.17
C SER A 236 10.90 -6.35 2.66
N LEU A 237 10.29 -7.30 1.93
CA LEU A 237 10.46 -7.42 0.49
C LEU A 237 9.89 -6.21 -0.26
N SER A 238 8.74 -5.69 0.16
CA SER A 238 8.15 -4.53 -0.50
C SER A 238 9.04 -3.30 -0.38
N ASP A 239 9.65 -3.05 0.77
CA ASP A 239 10.57 -1.93 0.96
C ASP A 239 11.82 -2.05 0.09
N LEU A 240 12.38 -3.28 -0.02
CA LEU A 240 13.48 -3.55 -0.95
C LEU A 240 13.07 -3.25 -2.39
N VAL A 241 11.94 -3.80 -2.84
CA VAL A 241 11.44 -3.60 -4.21
C VAL A 241 11.23 -2.13 -4.51
N LEU A 242 10.58 -1.37 -3.62
CA LEU A 242 10.38 0.06 -3.84
C LEU A 242 11.71 0.81 -3.93
N LYS A 243 12.68 0.45 -3.09
CA LYS A 243 14.01 1.08 -3.09
C LYS A 243 14.82 0.74 -4.34
N MET A 244 14.65 -0.44 -4.94
CA MET A 244 15.28 -0.81 -6.22
C MET A 244 14.94 0.20 -7.33
N PHE A 245 13.73 0.78 -7.31
CA PHE A 245 13.29 1.82 -8.24
C PHE A 245 13.78 3.24 -7.89
N GLY A 246 14.53 3.39 -6.80
CA GLY A 246 15.19 4.64 -6.38
C GLY A 246 14.55 5.32 -5.18
N SER A 247 13.26 5.19 -4.95
CA SER A 247 12.57 5.79 -3.80
C SER A 247 11.30 5.04 -3.43
N ILE A 248 11.05 4.91 -2.13
CA ILE A 248 9.77 4.40 -1.60
C ILE A 248 8.61 5.37 -1.85
N ALA A 249 8.91 6.67 -2.06
CA ALA A 249 7.90 7.68 -2.34
C ALA A 249 7.20 7.50 -3.69
N GLY A 250 7.77 6.71 -4.62
CA GLY A 250 7.18 6.43 -5.93
C GLY A 250 6.05 5.42 -5.95
N ALA A 251 5.60 4.96 -4.78
CA ALA A 251 4.58 3.93 -4.67
C ALA A 251 3.55 4.26 -3.60
N GLU A 252 2.38 3.72 -3.78
CA GLU A 252 1.30 3.63 -2.81
C GLU A 252 1.19 2.23 -2.21
N SER A 253 0.54 2.13 -1.04
CA SER A 253 0.17 0.89 -0.37
C SER A 253 -1.34 0.74 -0.40
N VAL A 254 -1.85 -0.37 -0.93
CA VAL A 254 -3.28 -0.62 -1.09
C VAL A 254 -3.67 -1.87 -0.32
N ILE A 255 -4.45 -1.70 0.74
CA ILE A 255 -4.99 -2.79 1.56
C ILE A 255 -6.35 -3.17 0.99
N LEU A 256 -6.56 -4.46 0.75
CA LEU A 256 -7.74 -4.99 0.10
C LEU A 256 -8.44 -6.04 0.96
N SER A 257 -9.74 -5.90 1.10
CA SER A 257 -10.65 -6.94 1.59
C SER A 257 -11.43 -7.53 0.41
N MET A 258 -11.59 -8.84 0.42
CA MET A 258 -12.27 -9.58 -0.64
C MET A 258 -13.41 -10.42 -0.07
N ASP A 259 -14.43 -10.62 -0.88
CA ASP A 259 -15.52 -11.55 -0.56
C ASP A 259 -15.18 -13.02 -0.90
N GLU A 260 -16.16 -13.91 -0.79
CA GLU A 260 -16.02 -15.34 -1.05
C GLU A 260 -15.75 -15.66 -2.54
N ASN A 261 -16.07 -14.73 -3.44
CA ASN A 261 -15.79 -14.83 -4.88
C ASN A 261 -14.45 -14.19 -5.25
N PHE A 262 -13.67 -13.74 -4.26
CA PHE A 262 -12.42 -13.00 -4.41
C PHE A 262 -12.59 -11.64 -5.10
N ASP A 263 -13.78 -11.04 -5.03
CA ASP A 263 -14.02 -9.69 -5.50
C ASP A 263 -13.72 -8.66 -4.40
N VAL A 264 -13.02 -7.58 -4.78
CA VAL A 264 -12.65 -6.52 -3.83
C VAL A 264 -13.90 -5.79 -3.33
N LYS A 265 -14.07 -5.76 -2.01
CA LYS A 265 -15.19 -5.07 -1.31
C LYS A 265 -14.74 -3.82 -0.60
N THR A 266 -13.59 -3.86 0.05
CA THR A 266 -13.07 -2.73 0.83
C THR A 266 -11.65 -2.43 0.40
N VAL A 267 -11.36 -1.16 0.24
CA VAL A 267 -10.05 -0.63 -0.13
C VAL A 267 -9.65 0.43 0.87
N LEU A 268 -8.49 0.26 1.48
CA LEU A 268 -7.85 1.28 2.31
C LEU A 268 -6.47 1.58 1.72
N THR A 269 -6.24 2.83 1.33
CA THR A 269 -4.95 3.24 0.77
C THR A 269 -4.16 4.08 1.76
N GLU A 270 -2.85 3.98 1.69
CA GLU A 270 -1.91 4.74 2.50
C GLU A 270 -0.58 4.91 1.76
N ALA A 271 0.26 5.83 2.22
CA ALA A 271 1.65 5.86 1.80
C ALA A 271 2.44 4.75 2.52
N PRO A 272 3.45 4.13 1.89
CA PRO A 272 4.24 3.06 2.51
C PRO A 272 5.29 3.55 3.51
N HIS A 273 5.34 4.85 3.83
CA HIS A 273 6.26 5.45 4.79
C HIS A 273 5.63 5.63 6.18
N GLY A 274 6.48 5.87 7.19
CA GLY A 274 6.06 6.18 8.56
C GLY A 274 5.74 7.67 8.78
N THR A 275 5.67 8.07 10.07
CA THR A 275 5.29 9.43 10.48
C THR A 275 6.38 10.49 10.30
N ALA A 276 7.63 10.10 10.08
CA ALA A 276 8.78 10.98 9.85
C ALA A 276 8.85 12.22 10.77
N PRO A 277 8.95 12.03 12.09
CA PRO A 277 8.83 13.13 13.09
C PRO A 277 9.87 14.24 12.87
N SER A 278 11.04 13.91 12.34
CA SER A 278 12.11 14.88 12.08
C SER A 278 11.81 15.87 10.96
N LEU A 279 10.79 15.61 10.14
CA LEU A 279 10.40 16.45 8.99
C LEU A 279 9.16 17.30 9.30
N GLN A 280 8.47 17.05 10.39
CA GLN A 280 7.24 17.76 10.76
C GLN A 280 7.43 19.28 10.81
N GLY A 281 6.53 20.03 10.18
CA GLY A 281 6.51 21.49 10.13
C GLY A 281 7.57 22.12 9.23
N LYS A 282 8.41 21.32 8.53
CA LYS A 282 9.51 21.84 7.72
C LYS A 282 9.15 22.07 6.23
N ASN A 283 8.00 21.60 5.78
CA ASN A 283 7.55 21.70 4.39
C ASN A 283 8.53 21.10 3.36
N VAL A 284 9.25 20.01 3.73
CA VAL A 284 10.28 19.38 2.88
C VAL A 284 9.98 17.91 2.55
N ALA A 285 9.00 17.31 3.21
CA ALA A 285 8.63 15.92 3.01
C ALA A 285 7.99 15.71 1.64
N ASN A 286 8.24 14.56 1.01
CA ASN A 286 7.72 14.23 -0.30
C ASN A 286 6.25 13.75 -0.21
N PRO A 287 5.27 14.47 -0.78
CA PRO A 287 3.86 14.08 -0.71
C PRO A 287 3.46 13.05 -1.78
N LEU A 288 4.37 12.69 -2.70
CA LEU A 288 4.09 11.85 -3.87
C LEU A 288 3.36 10.55 -3.49
N ALA A 289 3.89 9.78 -2.53
CA ALA A 289 3.30 8.50 -2.15
C ALA A 289 1.84 8.64 -1.66
N MET A 290 1.57 9.69 -0.89
CA MET A 290 0.22 9.94 -0.37
C MET A 290 -0.73 10.46 -1.46
N ILE A 291 -0.25 11.27 -2.39
CA ILE A 291 -0.98 11.69 -3.59
C ILE A 291 -1.31 10.47 -4.46
N LEU A 292 -0.33 9.56 -4.67
CA LEU A 292 -0.56 8.32 -5.41
C LEU A 292 -1.53 7.37 -4.69
N ALA A 293 -1.54 7.35 -3.35
CA ALA A 293 -2.53 6.60 -2.57
C ALA A 293 -3.96 7.12 -2.85
N GLY A 294 -4.15 8.43 -2.92
CA GLY A 294 -5.41 9.04 -3.35
C GLY A 294 -5.80 8.64 -4.78
N ALA A 295 -4.86 8.71 -5.70
CA ALA A 295 -5.09 8.29 -7.09
C ALA A 295 -5.44 6.80 -7.21
N ALA A 296 -4.76 5.92 -6.44
CA ALA A 296 -5.04 4.49 -6.42
C ALA A 296 -6.44 4.20 -5.89
N LEU A 297 -6.88 4.91 -4.84
CA LEU A 297 -8.22 4.78 -4.28
C LEU A 297 -9.30 5.06 -5.33
N LEU A 298 -9.13 6.12 -6.14
CA LEU A 298 -10.08 6.48 -7.19
C LEU A 298 -10.26 5.39 -8.26
N ARG A 299 -9.30 4.49 -8.46
CA ARG A 299 -9.42 3.35 -9.39
C ARG A 299 -10.49 2.33 -8.96
N TYR A 300 -10.88 2.35 -7.69
CA TYR A 300 -11.92 1.48 -7.14
C TYR A 300 -13.30 2.17 -7.10
N VAL A 301 -13.36 3.46 -7.40
CA VAL A 301 -14.62 4.17 -7.67
C VAL A 301 -15.03 3.84 -9.11
N LYS A 302 -16.10 3.05 -9.27
CA LYS A 302 -16.53 2.48 -10.57
C LYS A 302 -17.23 3.52 -11.45
N THR A 303 -16.53 4.62 -11.79
CA THR A 303 -17.01 5.66 -12.72
C THR A 303 -15.89 6.10 -13.66
N ASP A 304 -16.24 6.51 -14.87
CA ASP A 304 -15.27 7.04 -15.85
C ASP A 304 -14.61 8.33 -15.33
N ALA A 305 -15.35 9.17 -14.61
CA ALA A 305 -14.80 10.39 -14.00
C ALA A 305 -13.69 10.07 -13.01
N ALA A 306 -13.89 9.07 -12.14
CA ALA A 306 -12.87 8.65 -11.17
C ALA A 306 -11.65 8.02 -11.86
N ALA A 307 -11.85 7.21 -12.89
CA ALA A 307 -10.76 6.63 -13.67
C ALA A 307 -9.91 7.71 -14.35
N ARG A 308 -10.56 8.75 -14.92
CA ARG A 308 -9.89 9.91 -15.51
C ARG A 308 -9.13 10.73 -14.47
N ALA A 309 -9.75 11.02 -13.33
CA ALA A 309 -9.12 11.75 -12.24
C ALA A 309 -7.88 11.00 -11.73
N SER A 310 -8.00 9.71 -11.47
CA SER A 310 -6.87 8.85 -11.10
C SER A 310 -5.72 8.96 -12.10
N ARG A 311 -6.01 8.79 -13.39
CA ARG A 311 -5.01 8.88 -14.46
C ARG A 311 -4.36 10.26 -14.51
N ALA A 312 -5.15 11.33 -14.41
CA ALA A 312 -4.63 12.71 -14.42
C ALA A 312 -3.67 12.97 -13.26
N ILE A 313 -3.97 12.42 -12.06
CA ILE A 313 -3.10 12.54 -10.88
C ILE A 313 -1.78 11.78 -11.11
N TYR A 314 -1.83 10.50 -11.54
CA TYR A 314 -0.61 9.73 -11.82
C TYR A 314 0.27 10.41 -12.86
N GLU A 315 -0.29 10.80 -14.00
CA GLU A 315 0.45 11.46 -15.06
C GLU A 315 0.99 12.82 -14.60
N GLY A 316 0.16 13.67 -13.98
CA GLY A 316 0.57 14.98 -13.50
C GLY A 316 1.70 14.94 -12.46
N ALA A 317 1.63 13.98 -11.53
CA ALA A 317 2.66 13.78 -10.52
C ALA A 317 4.01 13.33 -11.15
N MET A 318 3.97 12.37 -12.08
CA MET A 318 5.18 11.88 -12.74
C MET A 318 5.78 12.91 -13.71
N GLU A 319 4.97 13.68 -14.41
CA GLU A 319 5.44 14.77 -15.28
C GLU A 319 6.10 15.90 -14.49
N ALA A 320 5.56 16.27 -13.32
CA ALA A 320 6.19 17.27 -12.45
C ALA A 320 7.63 16.87 -12.09
N ILE A 321 7.82 15.60 -11.69
CA ILE A 321 9.15 15.06 -11.38
C ILE A 321 10.06 15.07 -12.62
N ASN A 322 9.53 14.65 -13.79
CA ASN A 322 10.29 14.64 -15.03
C ASN A 322 10.84 16.03 -15.40
N ASP A 323 10.04 17.05 -15.17
CA ASP A 323 10.37 18.44 -15.47
C ASP A 323 11.21 19.11 -14.36
N GLY A 324 11.66 18.33 -13.37
CA GLY A 324 12.57 18.77 -12.31
C GLY A 324 11.88 19.34 -11.07
N ILE A 325 10.55 19.44 -11.05
CA ILE A 325 9.80 19.89 -9.87
C ILE A 325 9.59 18.68 -8.96
N LYS A 326 10.52 18.49 -8.03
CA LYS A 326 10.59 17.35 -7.12
C LYS A 326 11.29 17.72 -5.83
N THR A 327 10.99 17.00 -4.77
CA THR A 327 11.55 17.22 -3.44
C THR A 327 13.01 16.74 -3.32
N SER A 328 13.66 17.08 -2.24
CA SER A 328 15.11 16.85 -2.03
C SER A 328 15.49 15.37 -2.00
N ASP A 329 14.60 14.48 -1.51
CA ASP A 329 14.80 13.02 -1.51
C ASP A 329 14.86 12.40 -2.92
N LEU A 330 14.29 13.08 -3.91
CA LEU A 330 14.36 12.74 -5.34
C LEU A 330 15.44 13.56 -6.09
N GLY A 331 16.26 14.33 -5.37
CA GLY A 331 17.32 15.16 -5.93
C GLY A 331 16.81 16.50 -6.51
N GLY A 332 15.68 16.99 -6.07
CA GLY A 332 15.12 18.30 -6.41
C GLY A 332 15.31 19.33 -5.30
N GLN A 333 14.61 20.47 -5.42
CA GLN A 333 14.61 21.55 -4.45
C GLN A 333 13.20 22.04 -4.08
N ALA A 334 12.16 21.44 -4.65
CA ALA A 334 10.80 21.84 -4.37
C ALA A 334 10.40 21.51 -2.92
N HIS A 335 9.65 22.41 -2.31
CA HIS A 335 8.98 22.16 -1.05
C HIS A 335 7.75 21.25 -1.23
N THR A 336 7.20 20.73 -0.14
CA THR A 336 6.03 19.84 -0.13
C THR A 336 4.84 20.47 -0.85
N ASP A 337 4.49 21.71 -0.49
CA ASP A 337 3.39 22.46 -1.06
C ASP A 337 3.63 22.90 -2.51
N GLU A 338 4.87 23.25 -2.87
CA GLU A 338 5.23 23.62 -4.25
C GLU A 338 5.03 22.44 -5.20
N TYR A 339 5.48 21.24 -4.80
CA TYR A 339 5.24 20.04 -5.58
C TYR A 339 3.75 19.74 -5.72
N THR A 340 2.99 19.82 -4.62
CA THR A 340 1.54 19.60 -4.63
C THR A 340 0.81 20.61 -5.52
N ASN A 341 1.19 21.89 -5.45
CA ASN A 341 0.61 22.94 -6.30
C ASN A 341 0.84 22.66 -7.79
N GLU A 342 2.02 22.19 -8.15
CA GLU A 342 2.32 21.80 -9.53
C GLU A 342 1.50 20.60 -9.98
N VAL A 343 1.35 19.58 -9.14
CA VAL A 343 0.49 18.43 -9.44
C VAL A 343 -0.95 18.89 -9.68
N ILE A 344 -1.50 19.74 -8.80
CA ILE A 344 -2.86 20.32 -8.95
C ILE A 344 -3.01 21.06 -10.28
N ARG A 345 -2.04 21.90 -10.63
CA ARG A 345 -2.03 22.65 -11.90
C ARG A 345 -2.09 21.71 -13.11
N ARG A 346 -1.29 20.63 -13.09
CA ARG A 346 -1.25 19.64 -14.17
C ARG A 346 -2.54 18.83 -14.27
N VAL A 347 -3.08 18.40 -13.14
CA VAL A 347 -4.35 17.66 -13.11
C VAL A 347 -5.47 18.49 -13.72
N LYS A 348 -5.63 19.75 -13.32
CA LYS A 348 -6.62 20.68 -13.89
C LYS A 348 -6.43 20.82 -15.40
N GLY A 349 -5.20 21.12 -15.85
CA GLY A 349 -4.90 21.30 -17.27
C GLY A 349 -5.20 20.07 -18.13
N LYS A 350 -4.87 18.86 -17.62
CA LYS A 350 -5.20 17.60 -18.32
C LYS A 350 -6.70 17.41 -18.46
N LEU A 351 -7.44 17.62 -17.37
CA LEU A 351 -8.89 17.44 -17.38
C LEU A 351 -9.56 18.48 -18.29
N ASP A 352 -9.05 19.74 -18.33
CA ASP A 352 -9.52 20.78 -19.27
C ASP A 352 -9.36 20.33 -20.72
N VAL A 353 -8.15 19.86 -21.09
CA VAL A 353 -7.87 19.38 -22.46
C VAL A 353 -8.73 18.17 -22.82
N TRP A 354 -8.84 17.20 -21.92
CA TRP A 354 -9.62 15.98 -22.19
C TRP A 354 -11.12 16.24 -22.29
N ASP A 355 -11.65 17.25 -21.59
CA ASP A 355 -13.06 17.64 -21.73
C ASP A 355 -13.29 18.39 -23.03
N ALA A 356 -12.37 19.27 -23.45
CA ALA A 356 -12.45 19.96 -24.74
C ALA A 356 -12.39 19.00 -25.95
N LEU A 357 -11.71 17.84 -25.79
CA LEU A 357 -11.58 16.82 -26.85
C LEU A 357 -12.76 15.82 -26.90
N ARG A 358 -13.72 15.92 -25.97
CA ARG A 358 -14.91 15.04 -25.93
C ARG A 358 -16.06 15.48 -26.85
N GLY A 359 -15.89 16.57 -27.56
CA GLY A 359 -16.89 17.18 -28.48
C GLY A 359 -17.14 16.39 -29.75
#